data_0ddc2cb151f150da9fe2aa5aac2d9a34
#
_entry.id   0ddc2cb151f150da9fe2aa5aac2d9a34
#
_cell.length_a   1.000
_cell.length_b   1.000
_cell.length_c   1.000
_cell.angle_alpha   90.00
_cell.angle_beta   90.00
_cell.angle_gamma   90.00
#
_symmetry.space_group_name_H-M   'P 1'
#
loop_
_entity.id
_entity.type
_entity.pdbx_description
1 polymer ?
#
loop_
_entity_poly.entity_id
_entity_poly.type
_entity_poly.pdbx_seq_one_letter_code
_entity_poly.pdbx_strand_id
1 'polypeptide(L)'
;MKNNRTLGLAILSLLLFIGNAPLAAKVKNYTLSSPDGGLKVEISTGDGLSYRIMHENDTILSHSNIGLVLADGTLVGKSSRVTRERRKKIEDKVESPFYRFKEFVAACNELDLKLQGGFGVTFRAYDDGVAYRFYTTVASEVTVKDEVAEFNFLQDYTAYLPYTTNDKKPMAMAYQNVYDVTPLSKAQPKLAFLPVTVDCGSVKLTLLESDLEAYPGMFVQSQ
;
A
#
# COMPACT_ATOMS: atom_id res chain seq x y z
N MET A 1 -66.38 17.22 -53.65
CA MET A 1 -66.04 16.32 -52.56
C MET A 1 -64.58 15.89 -52.79
N LYS A 2 -63.61 16.46 -52.07
CA LYS A 2 -62.19 16.09 -52.14
C LYS A 2 -61.71 15.80 -50.70
N ASN A 3 -61.40 14.54 -50.42
CA ASN A 3 -60.82 14.10 -49.18
C ASN A 3 -59.31 14.36 -49.19
N ASN A 4 -58.84 15.21 -48.34
CA ASN A 4 -57.41 15.37 -48.03
C ASN A 4 -57.08 14.52 -46.80
N ARG A 5 -56.33 13.43 -47.02
CA ARG A 5 -55.67 12.68 -45.93
C ARG A 5 -54.27 13.29 -45.71
N THR A 6 -54.14 13.97 -44.60
CA THR A 6 -52.84 14.40 -44.11
C THR A 6 -52.17 13.22 -43.41
N LEU A 7 -51.04 12.80 -43.96
CA LEU A 7 -50.15 11.75 -43.42
C LEU A 7 -49.24 12.41 -42.39
N GLY A 8 -49.45 12.14 -41.11
CA GLY A 8 -48.61 12.61 -40.04
C GLY A 8 -47.34 11.75 -39.94
N LEU A 9 -46.19 12.34 -40.18
CA LEU A 9 -44.88 11.71 -40.03
C LEU A 9 -44.48 11.77 -38.53
N ALA A 10 -44.57 10.66 -37.80
CA ALA A 10 -44.05 10.56 -36.47
C ALA A 10 -42.51 10.30 -36.53
N ILE A 11 -41.72 11.29 -36.19
CA ILE A 11 -40.28 11.16 -36.04
C ILE A 11 -40.02 10.60 -34.63
N LEU A 12 -39.68 9.30 -34.58
CA LEU A 12 -39.25 8.61 -33.37
C LEU A 12 -37.74 8.96 -33.13
N SER A 13 -37.45 9.96 -32.31
CA SER A 13 -36.09 10.29 -31.88
C SER A 13 -35.61 9.26 -30.85
N LEU A 14 -34.81 8.29 -31.30
CA LEU A 14 -34.10 7.33 -30.43
C LEU A 14 -32.89 8.05 -29.77
N LEU A 15 -33.07 8.52 -28.53
CA LEU A 15 -31.97 9.01 -27.70
C LEU A 15 -31.10 7.84 -27.30
N LEU A 16 -29.98 7.63 -27.98
CA LEU A 16 -28.90 6.75 -27.54
C LEU A 16 -28.24 7.38 -26.29
N PHE A 17 -28.65 6.92 -25.11
CA PHE A 17 -27.87 7.10 -23.91
C PHE A 17 -26.58 6.26 -24.01
N ILE A 18 -25.52 6.86 -24.52
CA ILE A 18 -24.17 6.30 -24.40
C ILE A 18 -23.78 6.52 -22.92
N GLY A 19 -24.13 5.55 -22.09
CA GLY A 19 -23.64 5.48 -20.71
C GLY A 19 -22.10 5.40 -20.78
N ASN A 20 -21.40 6.44 -20.34
CA ASN A 20 -19.98 6.36 -20.05
C ASN A 20 -19.79 5.37 -18.89
N ALA A 21 -19.70 4.08 -19.19
CA ALA A 21 -19.19 3.12 -18.23
C ALA A 21 -17.74 3.55 -17.90
N PRO A 22 -17.35 3.70 -16.62
CA PRO A 22 -15.98 4.00 -16.30
C PRO A 22 -15.11 2.88 -16.88
N LEU A 23 -14.19 3.25 -17.75
CA LEU A 23 -13.24 2.31 -18.34
C LEU A 23 -12.39 1.78 -17.17
N ALA A 24 -12.62 0.54 -16.74
CA ALA A 24 -11.83 -0.10 -15.71
C ALA A 24 -10.35 0.03 -16.06
N ALA A 25 -9.53 0.53 -15.13
CA ALA A 25 -8.11 0.69 -15.38
C ALA A 25 -7.51 -0.69 -15.66
N LYS A 26 -6.79 -0.82 -16.78
CA LYS A 26 -6.14 -2.08 -17.14
C LYS A 26 -5.15 -2.46 -16.05
N VAL A 27 -5.31 -3.66 -15.48
CA VAL A 27 -4.36 -4.20 -14.51
C VAL A 27 -2.96 -4.25 -15.15
N LYS A 28 -1.98 -3.71 -14.46
CA LYS A 28 -0.57 -3.77 -14.84
C LYS A 28 0.26 -4.21 -13.64
N ASN A 29 1.13 -5.18 -13.88
CA ASN A 29 2.01 -5.73 -12.85
C ASN A 29 3.45 -5.22 -13.05
N TYR A 30 4.11 -4.96 -11.94
CA TYR A 30 5.51 -4.55 -11.87
C TYR A 30 6.23 -5.50 -10.93
N THR A 31 7.53 -5.69 -11.16
CA THR A 31 8.38 -6.52 -10.31
C THR A 31 9.60 -5.73 -9.91
N LEU A 32 10.00 -5.83 -8.65
CA LEU A 32 11.23 -5.27 -8.10
C LEU A 32 11.93 -6.36 -7.27
N SER A 33 13.22 -6.58 -7.50
CA SER A 33 14.03 -7.53 -6.71
C SER A 33 15.08 -6.78 -5.90
N SER A 34 15.50 -7.36 -4.78
CA SER A 34 16.69 -6.93 -4.02
C SER A 34 17.97 -7.01 -4.87
N PRO A 35 19.06 -6.34 -4.46
CA PRO A 35 20.34 -6.43 -5.16
C PRO A 35 20.87 -7.86 -5.31
N ASP A 36 20.74 -8.68 -4.27
CA ASP A 36 21.14 -10.10 -4.27
C ASP A 36 20.12 -11.03 -4.95
N GLY A 37 18.89 -10.54 -5.23
CA GLY A 37 17.80 -11.29 -5.85
C GLY A 37 17.01 -12.18 -4.88
N GLY A 38 17.32 -12.21 -3.59
CA GLY A 38 16.67 -13.05 -2.58
C GLY A 38 15.24 -12.59 -2.27
N LEU A 39 14.99 -11.26 -2.27
CA LEU A 39 13.65 -10.68 -2.11
C LEU A 39 13.10 -10.20 -3.44
N LYS A 40 11.80 -10.46 -3.65
CA LYS A 40 11.06 -10.03 -4.82
C LYS A 40 9.73 -9.41 -4.39
N VAL A 41 9.45 -8.21 -4.88
CA VAL A 41 8.16 -7.52 -4.71
C VAL A 41 7.42 -7.52 -6.04
N GLU A 42 6.19 -7.96 -6.03
CA GLU A 42 5.28 -7.80 -7.17
C GLU A 42 4.20 -6.79 -6.80
N ILE A 43 4.07 -5.76 -7.62
CA ILE A 43 3.13 -4.65 -7.43
C ILE A 43 2.09 -4.74 -8.52
N SER A 44 0.81 -4.72 -8.17
CA SER A 44 -0.32 -4.70 -9.10
C SER A 44 -1.06 -3.38 -9.01
N THR A 45 -1.43 -2.85 -10.17
CA THR A 45 -2.26 -1.64 -10.30
C THR A 45 -3.50 -1.97 -11.12
N GLY A 46 -4.55 -1.18 -11.01
CA GLY A 46 -5.82 -1.38 -11.72
C GLY A 46 -6.96 -0.93 -10.84
N ASP A 47 -7.78 -1.84 -10.35
CA ASP A 47 -8.89 -1.52 -9.44
C ASP A 47 -8.40 -1.04 -8.07
N GLY A 48 -7.20 -1.46 -7.69
CA GLY A 48 -6.46 -1.01 -6.50
C GLY A 48 -4.96 -1.07 -6.74
N LEU A 49 -4.21 -0.50 -5.80
CA LEU A 49 -2.78 -0.68 -5.70
C LEU A 49 -2.52 -1.72 -4.62
N SER A 50 -1.86 -2.81 -4.99
CA SER A 50 -1.51 -3.88 -4.06
C SER A 50 -0.10 -4.38 -4.32
N TYR A 51 0.46 -5.05 -3.35
CA TYR A 51 1.77 -5.68 -3.48
C TYR A 51 1.78 -7.06 -2.80
N ARG A 52 2.76 -7.88 -3.16
CA ARG A 52 3.13 -9.11 -2.45
C ARG A 52 4.64 -9.22 -2.37
N ILE A 53 5.14 -9.90 -1.34
CA ILE A 53 6.57 -10.09 -1.12
C ILE A 53 6.86 -11.59 -1.16
N MET A 54 7.91 -11.92 -1.88
CA MET A 54 8.46 -13.28 -1.96
C MET A 54 9.90 -13.27 -1.49
N HIS A 55 10.28 -14.29 -0.73
CA HIS A 55 11.67 -14.58 -0.40
C HIS A 55 12.05 -15.89 -1.12
N GLU A 56 13.04 -15.82 -1.99
CA GLU A 56 13.37 -16.92 -2.92
C GLU A 56 12.13 -17.30 -3.76
N ASN A 57 11.50 -18.45 -3.49
CA ASN A 57 10.30 -18.91 -4.18
C ASN A 57 9.05 -18.90 -3.32
N ASP A 58 9.18 -18.57 -2.03
CA ASP A 58 8.09 -18.58 -1.06
C ASP A 58 7.43 -17.23 -0.93
N THR A 59 6.10 -17.19 -0.98
CA THR A 59 5.34 -15.97 -0.67
C THR A 59 5.27 -15.78 0.83
N ILE A 60 5.96 -14.74 1.34
CA ILE A 60 5.98 -14.39 2.76
C ILE A 60 4.90 -13.37 3.13
N LEU A 61 4.55 -12.48 2.19
CA LEU A 61 3.41 -11.58 2.30
C LEU A 61 2.54 -11.70 1.04
N SER A 62 1.28 -12.02 1.22
CA SER A 62 0.31 -12.18 0.14
C SER A 62 -0.16 -10.82 -0.40
N HIS A 63 -1.05 -10.83 -1.39
CA HIS A 63 -1.61 -9.59 -1.94
C HIS A 63 -2.20 -8.72 -0.84
N SER A 64 -1.60 -7.56 -0.63
CA SER A 64 -1.90 -6.59 0.40
C SER A 64 -2.16 -5.24 -0.24
N ASN A 65 -3.33 -4.66 0.01
CA ASN A 65 -3.71 -3.37 -0.57
C ASN A 65 -3.04 -2.23 0.17
N ILE A 66 -2.69 -1.20 -0.59
CA ILE A 66 -2.15 0.06 -0.05
C ILE A 66 -2.81 1.26 -0.74
N GLY A 67 -2.96 2.35 0.00
CA GLY A 67 -3.56 3.57 -0.54
C GLY A 67 -3.71 4.67 0.50
N LEU A 68 -4.04 5.88 0.05
CA LEU A 68 -4.34 7.00 0.93
C LEU A 68 -5.79 7.43 0.74
N VAL A 69 -6.51 7.61 1.83
CA VAL A 69 -7.84 8.21 1.84
C VAL A 69 -7.69 9.70 2.14
N LEU A 70 -8.03 10.55 1.19
CA LEU A 70 -7.93 12.00 1.36
C LEU A 70 -9.20 12.56 2.03
N ALA A 71 -9.10 13.77 2.57
CA ALA A 71 -10.22 14.42 3.26
C ALA A 71 -11.44 14.66 2.35
N ASP A 72 -11.24 14.80 1.04
CA ASP A 72 -12.30 14.94 0.04
C ASP A 72 -12.94 13.60 -0.38
N GLY A 73 -12.49 12.48 0.20
CA GLY A 73 -12.96 11.13 -0.12
C GLY A 73 -12.22 10.47 -1.28
N THR A 74 -11.25 11.13 -1.90
CA THR A 74 -10.41 10.52 -2.93
C THR A 74 -9.59 9.37 -2.33
N LEU A 75 -9.61 8.21 -2.98
CA LEU A 75 -8.76 7.07 -2.63
C LEU A 75 -7.59 6.98 -3.62
N VAL A 76 -6.43 7.44 -3.20
CA VAL A 76 -5.17 7.30 -3.95
C VAL A 76 -4.78 5.81 -3.97
N GLY A 77 -4.50 5.28 -5.14
CA GLY A 77 -4.25 3.85 -5.35
C GLY A 77 -5.43 3.12 -6.02
N LYS A 78 -6.68 3.56 -5.81
CA LYS A 78 -7.84 2.97 -6.46
C LYS A 78 -7.96 3.46 -7.91
N SER A 79 -8.15 2.53 -8.83
CA SER A 79 -8.27 2.81 -10.29
C SER A 79 -7.16 3.71 -10.83
N SER A 80 -5.98 3.67 -10.21
CA SER A 80 -4.88 4.56 -10.52
C SER A 80 -4.14 4.12 -11.77
N ARG A 81 -4.10 5.01 -12.77
CA ARG A 81 -3.26 4.82 -13.95
C ARG A 81 -1.84 5.27 -13.65
N VAL A 82 -0.86 4.38 -13.88
CA VAL A 82 0.56 4.75 -13.85
C VAL A 82 0.89 5.54 -15.11
N THR A 83 1.37 6.76 -14.91
CA THR A 83 1.75 7.70 -15.97
C THR A 83 3.25 7.66 -16.29
N ARG A 84 4.07 7.27 -15.31
CA ARG A 84 5.51 7.10 -15.46
C ARG A 84 6.02 6.03 -14.52
N GLU A 85 6.94 5.21 -15.03
CA GLU A 85 7.73 4.24 -14.30
C GLU A 85 9.19 4.71 -14.33
N ARG A 86 9.89 4.63 -13.20
CA ARG A 86 11.32 4.89 -13.08
C ARG A 86 11.96 3.86 -12.19
N ARG A 87 13.13 3.37 -12.59
CA ARG A 87 13.94 2.42 -11.81
C ARG A 87 15.31 3.01 -11.54
N LYS A 88 15.82 2.72 -10.36
CA LYS A 88 17.19 3.09 -9.97
C LYS A 88 17.82 1.95 -9.17
N LYS A 89 19.14 1.88 -9.21
CA LYS A 89 19.97 1.23 -8.19
C LYS A 89 20.49 2.32 -7.27
N ILE A 90 20.40 2.09 -5.99
CA ILE A 90 20.86 3.01 -4.94
C ILE A 90 21.92 2.27 -4.15
N GLU A 91 23.01 2.95 -3.88
CA GLU A 91 24.11 2.50 -3.02
C GLU A 91 24.63 3.75 -2.30
N ASP A 92 24.03 4.02 -1.15
CA ASP A 92 24.33 5.21 -0.35
C ASP A 92 25.13 4.82 0.88
N LYS A 93 26.23 5.55 1.11
CA LYS A 93 26.98 5.45 2.36
C LYS A 93 26.32 6.32 3.41
N VAL A 94 25.80 5.68 4.46
CA VAL A 94 25.12 6.35 5.56
C VAL A 94 26.03 6.40 6.78
N GLU A 95 26.29 7.60 7.28
CA GLU A 95 26.96 7.80 8.56
C GLU A 95 25.95 7.84 9.69
N SER A 96 26.19 7.07 10.75
CA SER A 96 25.28 6.99 11.90
C SER A 96 26.05 7.20 13.20
N PRO A 97 26.09 8.42 13.72
CA PRO A 97 26.90 8.76 14.90
C PRO A 97 26.38 8.11 16.20
N PHE A 98 25.12 7.68 16.22
CA PHE A 98 24.45 7.14 17.41
C PHE A 98 24.14 5.65 17.32
N TYR A 99 24.57 4.98 16.24
CA TYR A 99 24.30 3.56 16.04
C TYR A 99 25.56 2.71 16.30
N ARG A 100 25.35 1.38 16.39
CA ARG A 100 26.42 0.39 16.62
C ARG A 100 27.55 0.46 15.61
N PHE A 101 27.22 0.77 14.37
CA PHE A 101 28.18 0.97 13.29
C PHE A 101 28.26 2.45 12.96
N LYS A 102 29.49 2.98 12.82
CA LYS A 102 29.75 4.37 12.46
C LYS A 102 29.20 4.71 11.07
N GLU A 103 29.28 3.74 10.17
CA GLU A 103 28.80 3.85 8.81
C GLU A 103 28.31 2.51 8.28
N PHE A 104 27.37 2.52 7.36
CA PHE A 104 26.93 1.35 6.60
C PHE A 104 26.54 1.75 5.19
N VAL A 105 26.53 0.77 4.27
CA VAL A 105 26.07 0.97 2.90
C VAL A 105 24.62 0.55 2.82
N ALA A 106 23.75 1.49 2.45
CA ALA A 106 22.34 1.21 2.13
C ALA A 106 22.23 0.92 0.63
N ALA A 107 22.24 -0.35 0.26
CA ALA A 107 22.08 -0.80 -1.11
C ALA A 107 20.66 -1.29 -1.37
N CYS A 108 19.99 -0.77 -2.39
CA CYS A 108 18.67 -1.23 -2.79
C CYS A 108 18.37 -0.98 -4.27
N ASN A 109 17.40 -1.70 -4.80
CA ASN A 109 16.74 -1.34 -6.04
C ASN A 109 15.47 -0.55 -5.74
N GLU A 110 15.21 0.50 -6.50
CA GLU A 110 14.06 1.39 -6.35
C GLU A 110 13.18 1.35 -7.60
N LEU A 111 11.87 1.29 -7.38
CA LEU A 111 10.83 1.45 -8.38
C LEU A 111 9.92 2.61 -7.97
N ASP A 112 9.89 3.66 -8.79
CA ASP A 112 9.00 4.81 -8.63
C ASP A 112 7.88 4.74 -9.68
N LEU A 113 6.64 4.74 -9.20
CA LEU A 113 5.42 4.72 -10.01
C LEU A 113 4.66 6.03 -9.82
N LYS A 114 4.72 6.93 -10.81
CA LYS A 114 3.90 8.13 -10.81
C LYS A 114 2.48 7.78 -11.24
N LEU A 115 1.52 8.10 -10.40
CA LEU A 115 0.10 7.87 -10.63
C LEU A 115 -0.54 9.10 -11.27
N GLN A 116 -1.68 8.91 -11.92
CA GLN A 116 -2.51 10.00 -12.35
C GLN A 116 -3.03 10.81 -11.15
N GLY A 117 -3.21 12.12 -11.30
CA GLY A 117 -3.69 12.99 -10.21
C GLY A 117 -2.58 13.60 -9.35
N GLY A 118 -1.31 13.46 -9.72
CA GLY A 118 -0.19 14.10 -9.03
C GLY A 118 0.34 13.34 -7.81
N PHE A 119 -0.06 12.10 -7.63
CA PHE A 119 0.46 11.20 -6.60
C PHE A 119 1.46 10.22 -7.18
N GLY A 120 2.17 9.53 -6.31
CA GLY A 120 3.03 8.42 -6.67
C GLY A 120 3.35 7.54 -5.47
N VAL A 121 3.93 6.38 -5.76
CA VAL A 121 4.42 5.44 -4.77
C VAL A 121 5.81 4.98 -5.18
N THR A 122 6.73 5.00 -4.24
CA THR A 122 8.09 4.49 -4.42
C THR A 122 8.25 3.23 -3.59
N PHE A 123 8.72 2.15 -4.22
CA PHE A 123 9.12 0.91 -3.56
C PHE A 123 10.64 0.80 -3.57
N ARG A 124 11.21 0.29 -2.48
CA ARG A 124 12.61 -0.09 -2.36
C ARG A 124 12.71 -1.52 -1.89
N ALA A 125 13.54 -2.31 -2.56
CA ALA A 125 13.89 -3.66 -2.16
C ALA A 125 15.38 -3.69 -1.75
N TYR A 126 15.62 -3.94 -0.48
CA TYR A 126 16.92 -4.22 0.14
C TYR A 126 17.11 -5.73 0.24
N ASP A 127 18.30 -6.21 0.55
CA ASP A 127 18.55 -7.65 0.70
C ASP A 127 17.85 -8.25 1.93
N ASP A 128 17.53 -7.41 2.92
CA ASP A 128 16.88 -7.77 4.19
C ASP A 128 15.49 -7.16 4.39
N GLY A 129 14.94 -6.45 3.41
CA GLY A 129 13.66 -5.81 3.59
C GLY A 129 13.09 -5.10 2.37
N VAL A 130 11.82 -4.74 2.50
CA VAL A 130 11.07 -3.97 1.50
C VAL A 130 10.45 -2.77 2.17
N ALA A 131 10.56 -1.61 1.55
CA ALA A 131 9.89 -0.40 1.99
C ALA A 131 9.06 0.20 0.85
N TYR A 132 7.97 0.88 1.21
CA TYR A 132 7.25 1.75 0.28
C TYR A 132 6.91 3.08 0.95
N ARG A 133 6.70 4.11 0.15
CA ARG A 133 6.11 5.39 0.58
C ARG A 133 5.29 6.01 -0.51
N PHE A 134 4.23 6.69 -0.13
CA PHE A 134 3.50 7.59 -1.02
C PHE A 134 4.17 8.96 -1.05
N TYR A 135 3.97 9.66 -2.17
CA TYR A 135 4.35 11.08 -2.31
C TYR A 135 3.33 11.81 -3.19
N THR A 136 3.33 13.13 -3.09
CA THR A 136 2.52 13.98 -3.97
C THR A 136 3.39 15.03 -4.66
N THR A 137 2.98 15.40 -5.88
CA THR A 137 3.51 16.53 -6.65
C THR A 137 2.45 17.62 -6.83
N VAL A 138 1.33 17.50 -6.13
CA VAL A 138 0.27 18.52 -6.10
C VAL A 138 0.80 19.76 -5.37
N ALA A 139 0.61 20.93 -5.95
CA ALA A 139 1.15 22.17 -5.36
C ALA A 139 0.35 22.70 -4.14
N SER A 140 -0.91 22.26 -4.01
CA SER A 140 -1.77 22.63 -2.87
C SER A 140 -1.53 21.67 -1.70
N GLU A 141 -1.87 22.11 -0.51
CA GLU A 141 -1.92 21.25 0.67
C GLU A 141 -2.88 20.08 0.47
N VAL A 142 -2.47 18.90 0.89
CA VAL A 142 -3.25 17.65 0.81
C VAL A 142 -3.42 17.12 2.22
N THR A 143 -4.67 16.94 2.63
CA THR A 143 -4.99 16.34 3.93
C THR A 143 -5.30 14.86 3.76
N VAL A 144 -4.45 14.01 4.33
CA VAL A 144 -4.68 12.56 4.44
C VAL A 144 -5.57 12.31 5.64
N LYS A 145 -6.69 11.62 5.44
CA LYS A 145 -7.64 11.25 6.48
C LYS A 145 -7.33 9.87 7.06
N ASP A 146 -6.89 8.95 6.20
CA ASP A 146 -6.64 7.56 6.57
C ASP A 146 -5.67 6.91 5.57
N GLU A 147 -5.06 5.81 5.96
CA GLU A 147 -4.19 5.01 5.11
C GLU A 147 -4.69 3.57 5.03
N VAL A 148 -4.77 3.04 3.82
CA VAL A 148 -4.94 1.61 3.60
C VAL A 148 -3.55 0.98 3.59
N ALA A 149 -3.24 0.19 4.61
CA ALA A 149 -1.98 -0.54 4.76
C ALA A 149 -2.28 -1.96 5.23
N GLU A 150 -2.52 -2.86 4.28
CA GLU A 150 -2.80 -4.26 4.57
C GLU A 150 -1.53 -5.10 4.59
N PHE A 151 -1.52 -6.12 5.46
CA PHE A 151 -0.47 -7.13 5.58
C PHE A 151 -1.12 -8.50 5.64
N ASN A 152 -1.34 -9.12 4.47
CA ASN A 152 -2.06 -10.37 4.33
C ASN A 152 -1.10 -11.56 4.26
N PHE A 153 -1.36 -12.60 5.02
CA PHE A 153 -0.55 -13.82 5.07
C PHE A 153 -1.32 -15.00 4.49
N LEU A 154 -0.60 -15.96 3.87
CA LEU A 154 -1.21 -17.15 3.28
C LEU A 154 -1.54 -18.23 4.31
N GLN A 155 -0.88 -18.21 5.46
CA GLN A 155 -1.00 -19.23 6.49
C GLN A 155 -1.24 -18.58 7.85
N ASP A 156 -1.72 -19.38 8.78
CA ASP A 156 -1.94 -18.98 10.17
C ASP A 156 -0.63 -19.00 10.95
N TYR A 157 0.24 -18.03 10.65
CA TYR A 157 1.54 -17.89 11.28
C TYR A 157 1.43 -17.39 12.71
N THR A 158 2.45 -17.66 13.52
CA THR A 158 2.59 -17.08 14.85
C THR A 158 3.02 -15.62 14.75
N ALA A 159 2.26 -14.74 15.39
CA ALA A 159 2.55 -13.30 15.46
C ALA A 159 2.93 -12.89 16.87
N TYR A 160 3.79 -11.88 16.97
CA TYR A 160 4.22 -11.21 18.20
C TYR A 160 3.60 -9.81 18.17
N LEU A 161 2.57 -9.61 19.00
CA LEU A 161 1.68 -8.46 18.94
C LEU A 161 1.75 -7.65 20.24
N PRO A 162 2.34 -6.44 20.23
CA PRO A 162 2.34 -5.53 21.37
C PRO A 162 1.05 -4.71 21.39
N TYR A 163 0.00 -5.24 22.00
CA TYR A 163 -1.29 -4.54 22.07
C TYR A 163 -1.22 -3.29 22.93
N THR A 164 -2.06 -2.31 22.58
CA THR A 164 -2.27 -1.14 23.41
C THR A 164 -2.94 -1.52 24.74
N THR A 165 -2.54 -0.87 25.84
CA THR A 165 -3.02 -1.19 27.18
C THR A 165 -4.25 -0.40 27.61
N ASN A 166 -4.60 0.68 26.88
CA ASN A 166 -5.70 1.57 27.22
C ASN A 166 -6.78 1.53 26.15
N ASP A 167 -7.83 0.74 26.36
CA ASP A 167 -8.92 0.58 25.41
C ASP A 167 -9.73 1.88 25.17
N LYS A 168 -9.71 2.84 26.11
CA LYS A 168 -10.42 4.12 25.97
C LYS A 168 -9.62 5.16 25.19
N LYS A 169 -8.29 5.09 25.26
CA LYS A 169 -7.35 5.99 24.57
C LYS A 169 -6.17 5.18 24.05
N PRO A 170 -6.38 4.30 23.07
CA PRO A 170 -5.37 3.33 22.66
C PRO A 170 -4.11 3.98 22.07
N MET A 171 -4.22 5.18 21.49
CA MET A 171 -3.09 5.90 20.91
C MET A 171 -2.34 6.78 21.93
N ALA A 172 -2.85 6.91 23.19
CA ALA A 172 -2.23 7.70 24.23
C ALA A 172 -1.49 6.80 25.22
N MET A 173 -0.41 6.18 24.78
CA MET A 173 0.38 5.25 25.59
C MET A 173 1.88 5.39 25.34
N ALA A 174 2.68 4.78 26.19
CA ALA A 174 4.14 4.83 26.12
C ALA A 174 4.79 3.86 25.11
N TYR A 175 4.03 3.20 24.23
CA TYR A 175 4.52 2.18 23.28
C TYR A 175 5.37 1.09 23.94
N GLN A 176 4.91 0.65 25.13
CA GLN A 176 5.59 -0.34 25.92
C GLN A 176 4.56 -1.34 26.48
N ASN A 177 4.67 -2.60 26.08
CA ASN A 177 3.86 -3.70 26.59
C ASN A 177 4.59 -5.03 26.37
N VAL A 178 4.14 -6.06 27.07
CA VAL A 178 4.52 -7.44 26.79
C VAL A 178 3.87 -7.87 25.48
N TYR A 179 4.62 -8.61 24.65
CA TYR A 179 4.10 -9.13 23.40
C TYR A 179 3.22 -10.35 23.63
N ASP A 180 2.01 -10.34 23.10
CA ASP A 180 1.20 -11.54 22.95
C ASP A 180 1.78 -12.37 21.80
N VAL A 181 2.02 -13.66 22.09
CA VAL A 181 2.49 -14.63 21.09
C VAL A 181 1.33 -15.54 20.74
N THR A 182 0.79 -15.38 19.53
CA THR A 182 -0.46 -16.05 19.15
C THR A 182 -0.51 -16.31 17.64
N PRO A 183 -1.23 -17.36 17.17
CA PRO A 183 -1.56 -17.48 15.75
C PRO A 183 -2.36 -16.27 15.26
N LEU A 184 -2.14 -15.84 14.02
CA LEU A 184 -2.85 -14.71 13.41
C LEU A 184 -4.38 -14.84 13.50
N SER A 185 -4.90 -16.06 13.29
CA SER A 185 -6.34 -16.37 13.39
C SER A 185 -6.93 -16.17 14.79
N LYS A 186 -6.08 -16.08 15.81
CA LYS A 186 -6.48 -15.86 17.23
C LYS A 186 -6.07 -14.48 17.74
N ALA A 187 -5.53 -13.63 16.87
CA ALA A 187 -5.17 -12.26 17.26
C ALA A 187 -6.41 -11.50 17.73
N GLN A 188 -6.24 -10.71 18.80
CA GLN A 188 -7.34 -9.94 19.38
C GLN A 188 -7.69 -8.75 18.45
N PRO A 189 -8.96 -8.33 18.37
CA PRO A 189 -9.38 -7.17 17.61
C PRO A 189 -9.02 -5.86 18.34
N LYS A 190 -7.74 -5.72 18.72
CA LYS A 190 -7.15 -4.58 19.40
C LYS A 190 -6.05 -3.97 18.57
N LEU A 191 -5.80 -2.68 18.76
CA LEU A 191 -4.66 -2.01 18.15
C LEU A 191 -3.35 -2.54 18.75
N ALA A 192 -2.42 -2.91 17.89
CA ALA A 192 -1.04 -3.21 18.22
C ALA A 192 -0.14 -2.10 17.66
N PHE A 193 0.84 -1.66 18.43
CA PHE A 193 1.83 -0.71 17.96
C PHE A 193 3.03 -1.44 17.34
N LEU A 194 3.88 -0.73 16.60
CA LEU A 194 5.06 -1.31 15.96
C LEU A 194 6.26 -1.37 16.96
N PRO A 195 7.18 -2.32 16.76
CA PRO A 195 7.22 -3.34 15.72
C PRO A 195 6.28 -4.52 15.97
N VAL A 196 5.70 -5.06 14.91
CA VAL A 196 4.98 -6.33 14.91
C VAL A 196 5.79 -7.34 14.12
N THR A 197 6.02 -8.54 14.68
CA THR A 197 6.77 -9.61 14.02
C THR A 197 5.89 -10.82 13.77
N VAL A 198 6.00 -11.39 12.59
CA VAL A 198 5.31 -12.64 12.19
C VAL A 198 6.36 -13.68 11.84
N ASP A 199 6.26 -14.86 12.46
CA ASP A 199 7.14 -16.00 12.19
C ASP A 199 6.61 -16.81 11.01
N CYS A 200 7.14 -16.53 9.83
CA CYS A 200 6.75 -17.22 8.59
C CYS A 200 7.52 -18.53 8.35
N GLY A 201 8.07 -19.13 9.39
CA GLY A 201 8.81 -20.39 9.34
C GLY A 201 10.28 -20.19 8.98
N SER A 202 10.64 -20.22 7.71
CA SER A 202 12.03 -20.01 7.24
C SER A 202 12.55 -18.60 7.49
N VAL A 203 11.66 -17.61 7.52
CA VAL A 203 11.99 -16.21 7.76
C VAL A 203 11.06 -15.60 8.80
N LYS A 204 11.50 -14.50 9.43
CA LYS A 204 10.66 -13.66 10.27
C LYS A 204 10.44 -12.32 9.58
N LEU A 205 9.18 -11.95 9.42
CA LEU A 205 8.78 -10.68 8.85
C LEU A 205 8.46 -9.71 9.98
N THR A 206 9.14 -8.56 10.01
CA THR A 206 8.85 -7.51 10.99
C THR A 206 8.32 -6.27 10.29
N LEU A 207 7.16 -5.80 10.74
CA LEU A 207 6.56 -4.54 10.30
C LEU A 207 7.18 -3.39 11.10
N LEU A 208 7.66 -2.40 10.37
CA LEU A 208 8.30 -1.20 10.89
C LEU A 208 7.83 0.01 10.09
N GLU A 209 8.05 1.18 10.66
CA GLU A 209 7.90 2.45 9.97
C GLU A 209 9.10 3.37 10.29
N SER A 210 9.34 4.34 9.44
CA SER A 210 10.41 5.32 9.60
C SER A 210 10.00 6.64 8.98
N ASP A 211 10.79 7.68 9.21
CA ASP A 211 10.60 9.01 8.61
C ASP A 211 9.27 9.68 9.03
N LEU A 212 8.94 9.60 10.32
CA LEU A 212 7.69 10.07 10.89
C LEU A 212 7.70 11.56 11.28
N GLU A 213 8.49 12.39 10.64
CA GLU A 213 8.69 13.80 11.04
C GLU A 213 7.39 14.61 11.11
N ALA A 214 6.49 14.41 10.14
CA ALA A 214 5.22 15.13 10.03
C ALA A 214 4.03 14.21 9.75
N TYR A 215 4.18 12.90 9.96
CA TYR A 215 3.16 11.89 9.72
C TYR A 215 2.87 11.08 10.99
N PRO A 216 1.61 10.73 11.30
CA PRO A 216 1.28 9.95 12.48
C PRO A 216 1.83 8.53 12.38
N GLY A 217 2.24 7.97 13.54
CA GLY A 217 2.67 6.59 13.63
C GLY A 217 1.55 5.60 13.37
N MET A 218 1.91 4.46 12.79
CA MET A 218 0.97 3.39 12.41
C MET A 218 0.65 2.48 13.61
N PHE A 219 -0.62 2.11 13.71
CA PHE A 219 -1.08 0.99 14.51
C PHE A 219 -1.69 -0.06 13.57
N VAL A 220 -1.56 -1.32 13.91
CA VAL A 220 -2.16 -2.42 13.16
C VAL A 220 -3.20 -3.15 13.99
N GLN A 221 -4.18 -3.73 13.33
CA GLN A 221 -5.26 -4.50 13.95
C GLN A 221 -5.58 -5.71 13.08
N SER A 222 -5.85 -6.85 13.70
CA SER A 222 -6.39 -8.01 12.97
C SER A 222 -7.84 -7.76 12.55
N GLN A 223 -8.19 -8.21 11.37
CA GLN A 223 -9.55 -8.17 10.82
C GLN A 223 -10.15 -9.57 10.81
#